data_5a255456349cb26e1fa0e7430d9914db
#
_entry.id   5a255456349cb26e1fa0e7430d9914db
#
_cell.length_a   1.000
_cell.length_b   1.000
_cell.length_c   1.000
_cell.angle_alpha   90.00
_cell.angle_beta   90.00
_cell.angle_gamma   90.00
#
_symmetry.space_group_name_H-M   'P 1'
#
loop_
_entity.id
_entity.type
_entity.pdbx_description
1 polymer ?
#
loop_
_entity_poly.entity_id
_entity_poly.type
_entity_poly.pdbx_seq_one_letter_code
_entity_poly.pdbx_strand_id
1 'polypeptide(L)'
;MPLQELSLFFPCHNEAENLEALVADALAALPALATTYEVILVDDGSLDGTAAVAERIVQRHGGTVRLVRHDVNRGYGGALRSGFAAARYDYLAYTDGDRQFRVADLARLVERAEATSAPLVIGYRLQRADPLLRLVYAALYRVANRIWFGLRVRDVDCAAKLFRRDALRDISVHSDGAFFSAELLIRLQLAGVPISEVGVPHYPRTAGLPTGARLSVIARAVHDFWALRLGLWLSRSRTLSRGRALLNDER
;
A
#
# COMPACT_ATOMS: atom_id res chain seq x y z
N MET A 1 -14.52 10.89 14.61
CA MET A 1 -15.85 10.41 14.08
C MET A 1 -15.61 9.37 13.00
N PRO A 2 -16.53 8.46 12.67
CA PRO A 2 -16.35 7.57 11.53
C PRO A 2 -16.31 8.37 10.22
N LEU A 3 -15.50 7.89 9.25
CA LEU A 3 -15.47 8.44 7.89
C LEU A 3 -16.86 8.32 7.24
N GLN A 4 -17.17 9.17 6.27
CA GLN A 4 -18.41 9.02 5.52
C GLN A 4 -18.37 7.77 4.65
N GLU A 5 -17.26 7.56 3.95
CA GLU A 5 -17.11 6.48 2.99
C GLU A 5 -15.69 5.90 3.05
N LEU A 6 -15.56 4.56 2.96
CA LEU A 6 -14.28 3.86 3.01
C LEU A 6 -14.26 2.63 2.09
N SER A 7 -13.33 2.57 1.16
CA SER A 7 -12.95 1.35 0.46
C SER A 7 -11.76 0.71 1.15
N LEU A 8 -11.94 -0.48 1.71
CA LEU A 8 -10.86 -1.29 2.26
C LEU A 8 -10.52 -2.41 1.28
N PHE A 9 -9.24 -2.57 0.92
CA PHE A 9 -8.84 -3.67 0.06
C PHE A 9 -7.68 -4.48 0.62
N PHE A 10 -7.64 -5.74 0.24
CA PHE A 10 -6.63 -6.72 0.63
C PHE A 10 -5.99 -7.32 -0.61
N PRO A 11 -4.69 -7.09 -0.86
CA PRO A 11 -3.94 -7.89 -1.81
C PRO A 11 -3.75 -9.30 -1.25
N CYS A 12 -4.16 -10.31 -1.99
CA CYS A 12 -4.13 -11.71 -1.60
C CYS A 12 -3.40 -12.55 -2.64
N HIS A 13 -2.48 -13.40 -2.20
CA HIS A 13 -1.85 -14.41 -3.04
C HIS A 13 -1.52 -15.65 -2.22
N ASN A 14 -2.25 -16.73 -2.46
CA ASN A 14 -2.19 -17.98 -1.69
C ASN A 14 -2.49 -17.75 -0.20
N GLU A 15 -3.66 -17.16 0.08
CA GLU A 15 -4.14 -16.79 1.41
C GLU A 15 -5.47 -17.49 1.76
N ALA A 16 -5.77 -18.64 1.16
CA ALA A 16 -7.04 -19.36 1.35
C ALA A 16 -7.40 -19.59 2.83
N GLU A 17 -6.41 -19.91 3.67
CA GLU A 17 -6.59 -20.18 5.10
C GLU A 17 -6.91 -18.92 5.92
N ASN A 18 -6.48 -17.75 5.45
CA ASN A 18 -6.66 -16.50 6.17
C ASN A 18 -7.95 -15.75 5.80
N LEU A 19 -8.49 -16.00 4.58
CA LEU A 19 -9.44 -15.10 3.94
C LEU A 19 -10.79 -14.98 4.65
N GLU A 20 -11.36 -16.10 5.11
CA GLU A 20 -12.65 -16.11 5.85
C GLU A 20 -12.54 -15.27 7.14
N ALA A 21 -11.49 -15.51 7.93
CA ALA A 21 -11.29 -14.78 9.17
C ALA A 21 -10.92 -13.32 8.95
N LEU A 22 -10.15 -13.01 7.90
CA LEU A 22 -9.79 -11.64 7.49
C LEU A 22 -11.03 -10.81 7.16
N VAL A 23 -11.94 -11.38 6.36
CA VAL A 23 -13.17 -10.69 5.97
C VAL A 23 -14.14 -10.56 7.14
N ALA A 24 -14.24 -11.58 7.99
CA ALA A 24 -15.05 -11.50 9.20
C ALA A 24 -14.55 -10.38 10.14
N ASP A 25 -13.24 -10.31 10.38
CA ASP A 25 -12.61 -9.23 11.16
C ASP A 25 -12.88 -7.85 10.53
N ALA A 26 -12.82 -7.75 9.19
CA ALA A 26 -13.09 -6.51 8.47
C ALA A 26 -14.54 -6.06 8.63
N LEU A 27 -15.50 -6.96 8.37
CA LEU A 27 -16.94 -6.64 8.47
C LEU A 27 -17.37 -6.30 9.91
N ALA A 28 -16.70 -6.87 10.91
CA ALA A 28 -16.94 -6.52 12.31
C ALA A 28 -16.39 -5.13 12.68
N ALA A 29 -15.26 -4.71 12.11
CA ALA A 29 -14.59 -3.46 12.47
C ALA A 29 -15.08 -2.25 11.66
N LEU A 30 -15.42 -2.44 10.38
CA LEU A 30 -15.75 -1.36 9.44
C LEU A 30 -16.92 -0.46 9.86
N PRO A 31 -18.00 -0.95 10.51
CA PRO A 31 -19.08 -0.06 10.98
C PRO A 31 -18.64 1.01 11.97
N ALA A 32 -17.54 0.78 12.72
CA ALA A 32 -16.95 1.77 13.61
C ALA A 32 -16.02 2.75 12.88
N LEU A 33 -15.54 2.39 11.69
CA LEU A 33 -14.58 3.18 10.91
C LEU A 33 -15.26 4.09 9.87
N ALA A 34 -16.37 3.65 9.28
CA ALA A 34 -17.06 4.39 8.24
C ALA A 34 -18.57 4.11 8.22
N THR A 35 -19.35 5.12 7.80
CA THR A 35 -20.80 5.01 7.63
C THR A 35 -21.15 4.13 6.42
N THR A 36 -20.44 4.32 5.32
CA THR A 36 -20.58 3.53 4.10
C THR A 36 -19.22 2.90 3.78
N TYR A 37 -19.19 1.62 3.49
CA TYR A 37 -17.93 0.93 3.24
C TYR A 37 -18.08 -0.23 2.25
N GLU A 38 -16.96 -0.60 1.65
CA GLU A 38 -16.80 -1.81 0.87
C GLU A 38 -15.49 -2.53 1.22
N VAL A 39 -15.46 -3.83 1.00
CA VAL A 39 -14.27 -4.67 1.08
C VAL A 39 -13.95 -5.19 -0.32
N ILE A 40 -12.70 -5.07 -0.74
CA ILE A 40 -12.24 -5.56 -2.03
C ILE A 40 -11.14 -6.59 -1.80
N LEU A 41 -11.38 -7.82 -2.20
CA LEU A 41 -10.38 -8.87 -2.24
C LEU A 41 -9.69 -8.80 -3.61
N VAL A 42 -8.37 -8.69 -3.63
CA VAL A 42 -7.60 -8.70 -4.88
C VAL A 42 -6.78 -9.99 -4.91
N ASP A 43 -7.31 -10.99 -5.59
CA ASP A 43 -6.62 -12.26 -5.80
C ASP A 43 -5.61 -12.13 -6.95
N ASP A 44 -4.33 -12.13 -6.60
CA ASP A 44 -3.24 -11.95 -7.54
C ASP A 44 -2.78 -13.29 -8.16
N GLY A 45 -3.72 -13.97 -8.84
CA GLY A 45 -3.43 -15.21 -9.54
C GLY A 45 -2.99 -16.33 -8.60
N SER A 46 -3.72 -16.56 -7.51
CA SER A 46 -3.44 -17.64 -6.55
C SER A 46 -3.57 -19.01 -7.19
N LEU A 47 -2.74 -19.95 -6.73
CA LEU A 47 -2.70 -21.34 -7.18
C LEU A 47 -3.31 -22.31 -6.16
N ASP A 48 -3.68 -21.82 -4.98
CA ASP A 48 -4.38 -22.55 -3.93
C ASP A 48 -5.90 -22.34 -4.01
N GLY A 49 -6.62 -22.57 -2.94
CA GLY A 49 -8.07 -22.37 -2.85
C GLY A 49 -8.52 -20.90 -2.69
N THR A 50 -7.64 -19.90 -2.72
CA THR A 50 -7.95 -18.48 -2.43
C THR A 50 -9.11 -17.96 -3.28
N ALA A 51 -9.06 -18.14 -4.61
CA ALA A 51 -10.12 -17.68 -5.50
C ALA A 51 -11.49 -18.28 -5.15
N ALA A 52 -11.55 -19.59 -4.92
CA ALA A 52 -12.79 -20.27 -4.57
C ALA A 52 -13.35 -19.85 -3.20
N VAL A 53 -12.45 -19.57 -2.22
CA VAL A 53 -12.86 -19.00 -0.94
C VAL A 53 -13.41 -17.59 -1.12
N ALA A 54 -12.72 -16.74 -1.87
CA ALA A 54 -13.15 -15.38 -2.16
C ALA A 54 -14.51 -15.33 -2.86
N GLU A 55 -14.75 -16.20 -3.86
CA GLU A 55 -16.02 -16.30 -4.56
C GLU A 55 -17.17 -16.66 -3.61
N ARG A 56 -16.97 -17.63 -2.70
CA ARG A 56 -17.97 -17.99 -1.68
C ARG A 56 -18.26 -16.82 -0.72
N ILE A 57 -17.22 -16.07 -0.33
CA ILE A 57 -17.40 -14.89 0.53
C ILE A 57 -18.21 -13.82 -0.21
N VAL A 58 -17.93 -13.55 -1.46
CA VAL A 58 -18.69 -12.60 -2.29
C VAL A 58 -20.14 -13.04 -2.46
N GLN A 59 -20.41 -14.34 -2.68
CA GLN A 59 -21.78 -14.87 -2.72
C GLN A 59 -22.56 -14.61 -1.42
N ARG A 60 -21.87 -14.68 -0.28
CA ARG A 60 -22.46 -14.50 1.06
C ARG A 60 -22.67 -13.03 1.43
N HIS A 61 -21.78 -12.14 0.96
CA HIS A 61 -21.72 -10.73 1.33
C HIS A 61 -21.76 -9.77 0.13
N GLY A 62 -22.39 -10.19 -1.01
CA GLY A 62 -22.36 -9.54 -2.35
C GLY A 62 -22.90 -8.13 -2.33
N GLY A 63 -23.06 -7.31 -1.63
CA GLY A 63 -23.29 -5.85 -1.62
C GLY A 63 -22.10 -5.10 -1.05
N THR A 64 -21.39 -5.77 -0.13
CA THR A 64 -20.29 -5.15 0.64
C THR A 64 -18.93 -5.68 0.25
N VAL A 65 -18.83 -6.98 -0.13
CA VAL A 65 -17.56 -7.61 -0.50
C VAL A 65 -17.50 -7.84 -2.00
N ARG A 66 -16.39 -7.47 -2.63
CA ARG A 66 -16.14 -7.67 -4.06
C ARG A 66 -14.80 -8.37 -4.28
N LEU A 67 -14.69 -9.11 -5.38
CA LEU A 67 -13.48 -9.78 -5.83
C LEU A 67 -12.95 -9.11 -7.10
N VAL A 68 -11.66 -8.82 -7.11
CA VAL A 68 -10.86 -8.53 -8.30
C VAL A 68 -9.89 -9.69 -8.45
N ARG A 69 -9.93 -10.39 -9.58
CA ARG A 69 -9.10 -11.56 -9.82
C ARG A 69 -8.18 -11.33 -11.00
N HIS A 70 -6.91 -11.68 -10.85
CA HIS A 70 -5.94 -11.74 -11.91
C HIS A 70 -5.81 -13.18 -12.43
N ASP A 71 -5.72 -13.35 -13.74
CA ASP A 71 -5.49 -14.68 -14.35
C ASP A 71 -4.08 -15.21 -14.05
N VAL A 72 -3.13 -14.30 -13.84
CA VAL A 72 -1.74 -14.60 -13.52
C VAL A 72 -1.24 -13.67 -12.42
N ASN A 73 -0.25 -14.11 -11.65
CA ASN A 73 0.39 -13.28 -10.64
C ASN A 73 1.06 -12.05 -11.28
N ARG A 74 0.64 -10.85 -10.91
CA ARG A 74 1.17 -9.55 -11.35
C ARG A 74 2.10 -8.92 -10.33
N GLY A 75 2.31 -9.59 -9.19
CA GLY A 75 3.10 -9.13 -8.08
C GLY A 75 2.36 -8.17 -7.14
N TYR A 76 2.96 -7.94 -5.99
CA TYR A 76 2.35 -7.13 -4.92
C TYR A 76 1.91 -5.74 -5.41
N GLY A 77 2.75 -5.05 -6.18
CA GLY A 77 2.41 -3.76 -6.76
C GLY A 77 1.26 -3.83 -7.76
N GLY A 78 1.19 -4.92 -8.55
CA GLY A 78 0.07 -5.18 -9.46
C GLY A 78 -1.25 -5.34 -8.71
N ALA A 79 -1.24 -6.10 -7.61
CA ALA A 79 -2.41 -6.27 -6.74
C ALA A 79 -2.85 -4.95 -6.09
N LEU A 80 -1.90 -4.16 -5.58
CA LEU A 80 -2.21 -2.84 -5.00
C LEU A 80 -2.80 -1.88 -6.04
N ARG A 81 -2.23 -1.81 -7.26
CA ARG A 81 -2.81 -0.97 -8.34
C ARG A 81 -4.25 -1.36 -8.64
N SER A 82 -4.53 -2.66 -8.72
CA SER A 82 -5.89 -3.14 -8.97
C SER A 82 -6.84 -2.81 -7.82
N GLY A 83 -6.37 -2.90 -6.57
CA GLY A 83 -7.13 -2.48 -5.40
C GLY A 83 -7.47 -0.99 -5.43
N PHE A 84 -6.47 -0.12 -5.68
CA PHE A 84 -6.69 1.31 -5.84
C PHE A 84 -7.66 1.65 -6.98
N ALA A 85 -7.53 0.99 -8.12
CA ALA A 85 -8.41 1.20 -9.28
C ALA A 85 -9.85 0.72 -9.04
N ALA A 86 -10.02 -0.35 -8.29
CA ALA A 86 -11.32 -0.93 -7.98
C ALA A 86 -12.08 -0.18 -6.88
N ALA A 87 -11.38 0.54 -6.01
CA ALA A 87 -11.97 1.28 -4.90
C ALA A 87 -12.93 2.38 -5.43
N ARG A 88 -14.07 2.58 -4.76
CA ARG A 88 -15.14 3.50 -5.20
C ARG A 88 -15.24 4.75 -4.35
N TYR A 89 -14.89 4.67 -3.06
CA TYR A 89 -15.16 5.70 -2.06
C TYR A 89 -14.00 6.70 -1.89
N ASP A 90 -14.26 7.80 -1.22
CA ASP A 90 -13.33 8.91 -1.07
C ASP A 90 -12.12 8.58 -0.21
N TYR A 91 -12.29 7.69 0.78
CA TYR A 91 -11.18 7.16 1.53
C TYR A 91 -10.86 5.73 1.08
N LEU A 92 -9.59 5.44 0.96
CA LEU A 92 -9.06 4.14 0.58
C LEU A 92 -8.08 3.67 1.64
N ALA A 93 -8.27 2.46 2.14
CA ALA A 93 -7.31 1.82 3.03
C ALA A 93 -6.93 0.44 2.49
N TYR A 94 -5.75 -0.03 2.85
CA TYR A 94 -5.40 -1.42 2.66
C TYR A 94 -4.57 -1.96 3.82
N THR A 95 -4.62 -3.25 4.00
CA THR A 95 -3.69 -4.05 4.79
C THR A 95 -3.39 -5.34 4.04
N ASP A 96 -2.30 -6.03 4.42
CA ASP A 96 -1.98 -7.32 3.82
C ASP A 96 -3.01 -8.41 4.22
N GLY A 97 -3.20 -9.40 3.33
CA GLY A 97 -4.12 -10.51 3.53
C GLY A 97 -3.70 -11.52 4.60
N ASP A 98 -2.49 -11.39 5.15
CA ASP A 98 -1.86 -12.32 6.09
C ASP A 98 -2.24 -12.13 7.58
N ARG A 99 -3.17 -11.20 7.85
CA ARG A 99 -3.69 -10.87 9.18
C ARG A 99 -2.64 -10.38 10.19
N GLN A 100 -1.49 -9.89 9.71
CA GLN A 100 -0.50 -9.24 10.59
C GLN A 100 -0.93 -7.83 11.04
N PHE A 101 -1.99 -7.27 10.45
CA PHE A 101 -2.68 -6.06 10.89
C PHE A 101 -4.16 -6.37 11.11
N ARG A 102 -4.72 -5.95 12.23
CA ARG A 102 -6.16 -6.04 12.48
C ARG A 102 -6.86 -4.83 11.87
N VAL A 103 -8.01 -5.06 11.24
CA VAL A 103 -8.77 -3.96 10.63
C VAL A 103 -9.23 -2.94 11.68
N ALA A 104 -9.52 -3.38 12.90
CA ALA A 104 -9.86 -2.47 13.99
C ALA A 104 -8.76 -1.45 14.33
N ASP A 105 -7.48 -1.80 14.11
CA ASP A 105 -6.35 -0.89 14.35
C ASP A 105 -6.27 0.25 13.33
N LEU A 106 -7.00 0.15 12.19
CA LEU A 106 -7.16 1.26 11.24
C LEU A 106 -7.88 2.47 11.87
N ALA A 107 -8.59 2.29 12.98
CA ALA A 107 -9.16 3.40 13.75
C ALA A 107 -8.11 4.45 14.09
N ARG A 108 -6.87 4.04 14.40
CA ARG A 108 -5.76 4.96 14.67
C ARG A 108 -5.39 5.83 13.46
N LEU A 109 -5.51 5.27 12.24
CA LEU A 109 -5.25 6.01 11.02
C LEU A 109 -6.38 7.00 10.74
N VAL A 110 -7.63 6.59 10.96
CA VAL A 110 -8.82 7.45 10.83
C VAL A 110 -8.73 8.62 11.81
N GLU A 111 -8.52 8.36 13.08
CA GLU A 111 -8.32 9.39 14.13
C GLU A 111 -7.17 10.35 13.78
N ARG A 112 -6.08 9.81 13.24
CA ARG A 112 -4.93 10.64 12.84
C ARG A 112 -5.25 11.49 11.62
N ALA A 113 -5.99 10.96 10.63
CA ALA A 113 -6.46 11.71 9.46
C ALA A 113 -7.37 12.87 9.88
N GLU A 114 -8.32 12.63 10.78
CA GLU A 114 -9.18 13.67 11.33
C GLU A 114 -8.39 14.76 12.08
N ALA A 115 -7.49 14.35 12.96
CA ALA A 115 -6.71 15.28 13.80
C ALA A 115 -5.75 16.17 12.98
N THR A 116 -5.27 15.69 11.83
CA THR A 116 -4.26 16.39 11.02
C THR A 116 -4.77 16.91 9.68
N SER A 117 -5.99 16.48 9.27
CA SER A 117 -6.53 16.69 7.93
C SER A 117 -5.59 16.19 6.81
N ALA A 118 -4.65 15.31 7.14
CA ALA A 118 -3.68 14.80 6.19
C ALA A 118 -4.37 13.88 5.17
N PRO A 119 -4.12 14.06 3.87
CA PRO A 119 -4.69 13.24 2.82
C PRO A 119 -4.06 11.84 2.74
N LEU A 120 -2.95 11.62 3.42
CA LEU A 120 -2.28 10.34 3.56
C LEU A 120 -1.84 10.13 5.01
N VAL A 121 -2.32 9.04 5.60
CA VAL A 121 -1.85 8.55 6.89
C VAL A 121 -1.25 7.16 6.72
N ILE A 122 -0.02 6.98 7.17
CA ILE A 122 0.67 5.69 7.15
C ILE A 122 0.92 5.18 8.56
N GLY A 123 0.75 3.88 8.73
CA GLY A 123 1.16 3.19 9.95
C GLY A 123 2.68 3.05 10.04
N TYR A 124 3.21 2.96 11.26
CA TYR A 124 4.51 2.36 11.51
C TYR A 124 4.38 1.30 12.61
N ARG A 125 5.06 0.19 12.47
CA ARG A 125 4.96 -0.95 13.39
C ARG A 125 5.57 -0.60 14.74
N LEU A 126 4.77 -0.65 15.82
CA LEU A 126 5.20 -0.32 17.19
C LEU A 126 6.16 -1.36 17.76
N GLN A 127 5.88 -2.64 17.51
CA GLN A 127 6.71 -3.76 17.94
C GLN A 127 6.97 -4.65 16.74
N ARG A 128 8.24 -4.81 16.38
CA ARG A 128 8.66 -5.66 15.28
C ARG A 128 9.26 -6.94 15.84
N ALA A 129 8.51 -8.03 15.76
CA ALA A 129 8.99 -9.37 16.11
C ALA A 129 9.82 -10.00 14.96
N ASP A 130 10.47 -9.16 14.14
CA ASP A 130 11.29 -9.61 13.01
C ASP A 130 12.67 -10.07 13.47
N PRO A 131 13.29 -11.06 12.82
CA PRO A 131 14.68 -11.42 13.03
C PRO A 131 15.63 -10.22 12.85
N LEU A 132 16.72 -10.16 13.62
CA LEU A 132 17.67 -9.03 13.61
C LEU A 132 18.14 -8.66 12.20
N LEU A 133 18.44 -9.64 11.35
CA LEU A 133 18.87 -9.43 9.97
C LEU A 133 17.82 -8.64 9.16
N ARG A 134 16.54 -8.96 9.34
CA ARG A 134 15.44 -8.26 8.67
C ARG A 134 15.29 -6.82 9.16
N LEU A 135 15.53 -6.57 10.45
CA LEU A 135 15.55 -5.23 11.02
C LEU A 135 16.70 -4.39 10.42
N VAL A 136 17.88 -4.98 10.24
CA VAL A 136 19.03 -4.32 9.59
C VAL A 136 18.70 -3.97 8.15
N TYR A 137 18.15 -4.90 7.36
CA TYR A 137 17.74 -4.61 5.98
C TYR A 137 16.68 -3.50 5.91
N ALA A 138 15.69 -3.52 6.78
CA ALA A 138 14.68 -2.47 6.83
C ALA A 138 15.29 -1.10 7.20
N ALA A 139 16.28 -1.06 8.10
CA ALA A 139 16.99 0.15 8.45
C ALA A 139 17.82 0.69 7.28
N LEU A 140 18.58 -0.17 6.60
CA LEU A 140 19.36 0.20 5.40
C LEU A 140 18.43 0.70 4.28
N TYR A 141 17.33 0.01 4.04
CA TYR A 141 16.33 0.41 3.05
C TYR A 141 15.73 1.79 3.34
N ARG A 142 15.37 2.05 4.60
CA ARG A 142 14.88 3.37 5.04
C ARG A 142 15.94 4.46 4.84
N VAL A 143 17.19 4.19 5.21
CA VAL A 143 18.31 5.13 5.03
C VAL A 143 18.54 5.41 3.55
N ALA A 144 18.55 4.39 2.69
CA ALA A 144 18.69 4.56 1.25
C ALA A 144 17.57 5.43 0.67
N ASN A 145 16.30 5.15 1.01
CA ASN A 145 15.17 5.97 0.56
C ASN A 145 15.29 7.42 1.05
N ARG A 146 15.76 7.65 2.27
CA ARG A 146 15.99 8.99 2.80
C ARG A 146 17.10 9.74 2.05
N ILE A 147 18.23 9.09 1.77
CA ILE A 147 19.39 9.72 1.10
C ILE A 147 19.06 10.02 -0.37
N TRP A 148 18.52 9.04 -1.10
CA TRP A 148 18.36 9.14 -2.55
C TRP A 148 17.08 9.85 -3.01
N PHE A 149 16.03 9.81 -2.19
CA PHE A 149 14.72 10.41 -2.52
C PHE A 149 14.23 11.44 -1.51
N GLY A 150 14.93 11.62 -0.39
CA GLY A 150 14.50 12.52 0.67
C GLY A 150 13.29 12.00 1.46
N LEU A 151 12.89 10.73 1.30
CA LEU A 151 11.72 10.17 1.95
C LEU A 151 11.95 10.05 3.47
N ARG A 152 11.14 10.76 4.25
CA ARG A 152 11.27 10.84 5.72
C ARG A 152 10.09 10.18 6.39
N VAL A 153 10.03 8.85 6.34
CA VAL A 153 9.02 8.05 7.03
C VAL A 153 9.67 6.99 7.92
N ARG A 154 8.99 6.58 8.97
CA ARG A 154 9.50 5.61 9.95
C ARG A 154 9.47 4.18 9.41
N ASP A 155 8.41 3.81 8.67
CA ASP A 155 8.20 2.47 8.15
C ASP A 155 7.55 2.51 6.76
N VAL A 156 8.38 2.39 5.73
CA VAL A 156 7.94 2.41 4.32
C VAL A 156 7.02 1.24 3.99
N ASP A 157 7.33 0.06 4.55
CA ASP A 157 6.71 -1.21 4.19
C ASP A 157 5.52 -1.59 5.09
N CYS A 158 5.12 -0.72 6.02
CA CYS A 158 3.91 -0.95 6.80
C CYS A 158 2.69 -0.93 5.88
N ALA A 159 1.95 -2.04 5.81
CA ALA A 159 0.80 -2.15 4.93
C ALA A 159 -0.42 -1.35 5.42
N ALA A 160 -0.51 -1.02 6.70
CA ALA A 160 -1.61 -0.18 7.21
C ALA A 160 -1.47 1.26 6.70
N LYS A 161 -2.21 1.61 5.65
CA LYS A 161 -2.23 2.94 5.04
C LYS A 161 -3.65 3.38 4.72
N LEU A 162 -3.92 4.68 4.94
CA LEU A 162 -5.18 5.34 4.64
C LEU A 162 -4.92 6.53 3.72
N PHE A 163 -5.61 6.57 2.60
CA PHE A 163 -5.49 7.62 1.59
C PHE A 163 -6.84 8.31 1.40
N ARG A 164 -6.80 9.60 1.16
CA ARG A 164 -7.90 10.28 0.51
C ARG A 164 -7.70 10.17 -1.01
N ARG A 165 -8.75 9.85 -1.74
CA ARG A 165 -8.70 9.56 -3.19
C ARG A 165 -8.03 10.66 -4.02
N ASP A 166 -8.30 11.92 -3.67
CA ASP A 166 -7.72 13.07 -4.38
C ASP A 166 -6.20 13.13 -4.29
N ALA A 167 -5.60 12.60 -3.22
CA ALA A 167 -4.15 12.51 -3.07
C ALA A 167 -3.49 11.56 -4.08
N LEU A 168 -4.24 10.60 -4.61
CA LEU A 168 -3.76 9.63 -5.59
C LEU A 168 -3.96 10.08 -7.04
N ARG A 169 -4.64 11.24 -7.25
CA ARG A 169 -4.85 11.78 -8.59
C ARG A 169 -3.49 12.08 -9.23
N ASP A 170 -3.33 11.64 -10.46
CA ASP A 170 -2.10 11.83 -11.25
C ASP A 170 -0.84 11.13 -10.70
N ILE A 171 -0.99 10.25 -9.71
CA ILE A 171 0.09 9.44 -9.18
C ILE A 171 0.16 8.10 -9.93
N SER A 172 1.18 7.93 -10.74
CA SER A 172 1.45 6.68 -11.46
C SER A 172 2.63 5.95 -10.82
N VAL A 173 2.43 4.71 -10.37
CA VAL A 173 3.46 3.85 -9.80
C VAL A 173 3.75 2.71 -10.79
N HIS A 174 5.01 2.48 -11.08
CA HIS A 174 5.43 1.53 -12.12
C HIS A 174 5.97 0.20 -11.56
N SER A 175 6.48 0.19 -10.34
CA SER A 175 6.97 -1.04 -9.70
C SER A 175 5.85 -2.06 -9.51
N ASP A 176 6.15 -3.34 -9.82
CA ASP A 176 5.23 -4.46 -9.59
C ASP A 176 5.56 -5.24 -8.31
N GLY A 177 6.74 -5.01 -7.75
CA GLY A 177 7.29 -5.75 -6.61
C GLY A 177 7.22 -5.02 -5.27
N ALA A 178 8.11 -5.41 -4.38
CA ALA A 178 8.21 -4.86 -3.02
C ALA A 178 8.56 -3.37 -2.98
N PHE A 179 9.16 -2.81 -4.03
CA PHE A 179 9.47 -1.38 -4.10
C PHE A 179 8.24 -0.48 -4.32
N PHE A 180 7.08 -1.06 -4.65
CA PHE A 180 5.84 -0.30 -4.88
C PHE A 180 5.51 0.70 -3.78
N SER A 181 5.57 0.27 -2.52
CA SER A 181 5.26 1.14 -1.37
C SER A 181 6.18 2.34 -1.27
N ALA A 182 7.48 2.15 -1.51
CA ALA A 182 8.44 3.25 -1.53
C ALA A 182 8.19 4.19 -2.70
N GLU A 183 8.02 3.66 -3.92
CA GLU A 183 7.75 4.47 -5.10
C GLU A 183 6.50 5.31 -4.93
N LEU A 184 5.41 4.73 -4.41
CA LEU A 184 4.17 5.44 -4.13
C LEU A 184 4.40 6.61 -3.17
N LEU A 185 5.06 6.37 -2.03
CA LEU A 185 5.33 7.42 -1.04
C LEU A 185 6.27 8.50 -1.58
N ILE A 186 7.30 8.13 -2.36
CA ILE A 186 8.22 9.08 -3.01
C ILE A 186 7.45 9.97 -3.99
N ARG A 187 6.60 9.41 -4.82
CA ARG A 187 5.81 10.17 -5.81
C ARG A 187 4.81 11.10 -5.14
N LEU A 188 4.11 10.64 -4.10
CA LEU A 188 3.22 11.46 -3.29
C LEU A 188 3.98 12.62 -2.62
N GLN A 189 5.15 12.35 -2.03
CA GLN A 189 5.99 13.39 -1.45
C GLN A 189 6.46 14.41 -2.51
N LEU A 190 6.86 13.96 -3.70
CA LEU A 190 7.26 14.84 -4.81
C LEU A 190 6.09 15.68 -5.34
N ALA A 191 4.87 15.16 -5.27
CA ALA A 191 3.64 15.90 -5.59
C ALA A 191 3.20 16.86 -4.47
N GLY A 192 3.97 16.94 -3.36
CA GLY A 192 3.67 17.82 -2.23
C GLY A 192 2.54 17.33 -1.31
N VAL A 193 2.15 16.05 -1.40
CA VAL A 193 1.11 15.47 -0.55
C VAL A 193 1.62 15.32 0.89
N PRO A 194 0.95 15.94 1.88
CA PRO A 194 1.33 15.79 3.28
C PRO A 194 1.13 14.35 3.76
N ILE A 195 2.16 13.79 4.41
CA ILE A 195 2.13 12.45 4.99
C ILE A 195 2.10 12.56 6.50
N SER A 196 1.12 11.96 7.14
CA SER A 196 1.06 11.81 8.59
C SER A 196 1.35 10.37 9.00
N GLU A 197 1.93 10.17 10.19
CA GLU A 197 2.31 8.85 10.67
C GLU A 197 1.66 8.54 12.00
N VAL A 198 1.29 7.28 12.22
CA VAL A 198 0.75 6.78 13.49
C VAL A 198 1.27 5.38 13.80
N GLY A 199 1.53 5.09 15.07
CA GLY A 199 1.94 3.76 15.51
C GLY A 199 0.78 2.77 15.46
N VAL A 200 1.00 1.61 14.82
CA VAL A 200 0.03 0.51 14.75
C VAL A 200 0.62 -0.78 15.33
N PRO A 201 -0.17 -1.60 16.02
CA PRO A 201 0.24 -2.93 16.42
C PRO A 201 0.58 -3.79 15.20
N HIS A 202 1.48 -4.74 15.37
CA HIS A 202 1.85 -5.70 14.35
C HIS A 202 1.87 -7.10 14.98
N TYR A 203 1.05 -7.99 14.46
CA TYR A 203 0.79 -9.29 15.04
C TYR A 203 1.60 -10.39 14.34
N PRO A 204 1.86 -11.51 15.00
CA PRO A 204 2.44 -12.66 14.34
C PRO A 204 1.52 -13.18 13.22
N ARG A 205 2.11 -13.63 12.12
CA ARG A 205 1.38 -14.30 11.03
C ARG A 205 0.72 -15.56 11.55
N THR A 206 -0.53 -15.81 11.19
CA THR A 206 -1.31 -16.96 11.63
C THR A 206 -1.19 -18.16 10.68
N ALA A 207 -1.03 -17.90 9.36
CA ALA A 207 -0.88 -18.94 8.34
C ALA A 207 -0.06 -18.39 7.15
N GLY A 208 0.42 -19.29 6.29
CA GLY A 208 1.20 -18.97 5.09
C GLY A 208 2.71 -18.77 5.34
N LEU A 209 3.48 -18.70 4.25
CA LEU A 209 4.94 -18.52 4.28
C LEU A 209 5.34 -17.10 3.87
N PRO A 210 6.31 -16.48 4.56
CA PRO A 210 6.80 -15.15 4.19
C PRO A 210 7.57 -15.22 2.85
N THR A 211 7.11 -14.48 1.83
CA THR A 211 7.71 -14.47 0.50
C THR A 211 8.65 -13.28 0.27
N GLY A 212 8.54 -12.22 1.06
CA GLY A 212 9.24 -10.95 0.84
C GLY A 212 10.77 -10.96 1.00
N ALA A 213 11.34 -12.02 1.63
CA ALA A 213 12.79 -12.14 1.85
C ALA A 213 13.53 -12.95 0.78
N ARG A 214 12.87 -13.34 -0.32
CA ARG A 214 13.51 -14.06 -1.42
C ARG A 214 14.52 -13.16 -2.15
N LEU A 215 15.67 -13.68 -2.50
CA LEU A 215 16.74 -12.90 -3.21
C LEU A 215 16.23 -12.25 -4.51
N SER A 216 15.36 -12.95 -5.25
CA SER A 216 14.74 -12.40 -6.46
C SER A 216 13.89 -11.17 -6.19
N VAL A 217 13.16 -11.13 -5.07
CA VAL A 217 12.34 -9.98 -4.66
C VAL A 217 13.24 -8.80 -4.30
N ILE A 218 14.33 -9.06 -3.57
CA ILE A 218 15.31 -8.03 -3.21
C ILE A 218 16.00 -7.47 -4.46
N ALA A 219 16.48 -8.33 -5.36
CA ALA A 219 17.13 -7.91 -6.61
C ALA A 219 16.19 -7.03 -7.46
N ARG A 220 14.92 -7.42 -7.59
CA ARG A 220 13.91 -6.62 -8.30
C ARG A 220 13.68 -5.27 -7.62
N ALA A 221 13.59 -5.23 -6.30
CA ALA A 221 13.42 -3.98 -5.56
C ALA A 221 14.61 -3.02 -5.75
N VAL A 222 15.85 -3.55 -5.78
CA VAL A 222 17.05 -2.76 -6.08
C VAL A 222 17.04 -2.24 -7.51
N HIS A 223 16.65 -3.07 -8.48
CA HIS A 223 16.48 -2.64 -9.88
C HIS A 223 15.45 -1.48 -9.98
N ASP A 224 14.27 -1.65 -9.40
CA ASP A 224 13.20 -0.65 -9.44
C ASP A 224 13.61 0.66 -8.73
N PHE A 225 14.35 0.56 -7.63
CA PHE A 225 14.94 1.70 -6.92
C PHE A 225 15.81 2.56 -7.86
N TRP A 226 16.75 1.92 -8.58
CA TRP A 226 17.63 2.64 -9.49
C TRP A 226 16.91 3.12 -10.74
N ALA A 227 15.95 2.36 -11.27
CA ALA A 227 15.13 2.78 -12.38
C ALA A 227 14.36 4.07 -12.06
N LEU A 228 13.73 4.15 -10.87
CA LEU A 228 13.07 5.36 -10.41
C LEU A 228 14.06 6.52 -10.27
N ARG A 229 15.22 6.28 -9.65
CA ARG A 229 16.23 7.34 -9.44
C ARG A 229 16.74 7.94 -10.73
N LEU A 230 17.06 7.10 -11.72
CA LEU A 230 17.46 7.52 -13.06
C LEU A 230 16.34 8.27 -13.77
N GLY A 231 15.11 7.76 -13.74
CA GLY A 231 13.95 8.43 -14.34
C GLY A 231 13.72 9.84 -13.79
N LEU A 232 13.81 10.01 -12.48
CA LEU A 232 13.68 11.33 -11.85
C LEU A 232 14.84 12.26 -12.19
N TRP A 233 16.06 11.76 -12.33
CA TRP A 233 17.22 12.57 -12.74
C TRP A 233 17.10 13.05 -14.19
N LEU A 234 16.70 12.15 -15.10
CA LEU A 234 16.50 12.49 -16.52
C LEU A 234 15.35 13.48 -16.74
N SER A 235 14.27 13.37 -15.98
CA SER A 235 13.16 14.33 -16.05
C SER A 235 13.58 15.73 -15.60
N ARG A 236 14.35 15.84 -14.52
CA ARG A 236 14.90 17.13 -14.06
C ARG A 236 15.81 17.78 -15.10
N SER A 237 16.67 17.00 -15.74
CA SER A 237 17.58 17.50 -16.78
C SER A 237 16.83 18.08 -17.99
N ARG A 238 15.74 17.41 -18.41
CA ARG A 238 14.90 17.88 -19.53
C ARG A 238 14.16 19.19 -19.20
N THR A 239 13.70 19.37 -17.98
CA THR A 239 13.02 20.59 -17.56
C THR A 239 14.00 21.78 -17.54
N LEU A 240 15.23 21.57 -17.05
CA LEU A 240 16.29 22.59 -17.03
C LEU A 240 16.77 22.97 -18.43
N SER A 241 16.88 22.01 -19.35
CA SER A 241 17.26 22.30 -20.75
C SER A 241 16.18 23.07 -21.51
N ARG A 242 14.90 22.75 -21.30
CA ARG A 242 13.77 23.50 -21.87
C ARG A 242 13.68 24.93 -21.32
N GLY A 243 13.86 25.13 -20.02
CA GLY A 243 13.90 26.47 -19.42
C GLY A 243 15.05 27.33 -19.95
N ARG A 244 16.23 26.77 -20.20
CA ARG A 244 17.36 27.47 -20.82
C ARG A 244 17.11 27.81 -22.30
N ALA A 245 16.43 26.95 -23.05
CA ALA A 245 16.09 27.24 -24.45
C ALA A 245 15.14 28.44 -24.59
N LEU A 246 14.10 28.51 -23.71
CA LEU A 246 13.15 29.61 -23.70
C LEU A 246 13.80 30.97 -23.32
N LEU A 247 14.80 30.97 -22.43
CA LEU A 247 15.51 32.21 -22.05
C LEU A 247 16.51 32.71 -23.11
N ASN A 248 16.89 31.83 -24.06
CA ASN A 248 17.79 32.24 -25.18
C ASN A 248 17.03 32.67 -26.42
N ASP A 249 15.72 32.39 -26.54
CA ASP A 249 14.89 32.81 -27.67
C ASP A 249 14.30 34.24 -27.47
N GLU A 250 14.44 34.80 -26.27
CA GLU A 250 14.00 36.15 -25.92
C GLU A 250 15.13 37.20 -26.03
N ARG A 251 16.29 36.87 -26.61
CA ARG A 251 17.40 37.76 -26.87
C ARG A 251 17.66 37.90 -28.37
#